data_fdfb3992d54a45b2d13bd259debc521a
#
_entry.id   fdfb3992d54a45b2d13bd259debc521a
#
_cell.length_a   1.000
_cell.length_b   1.000
_cell.length_c   1.000
_cell.angle_alpha   90.00
_cell.angle_beta   90.00
_cell.angle_gamma   90.00
#
_symmetry.space_group_name_H-M   'P 1'
#
loop_
_entity.id
_entity.type
_entity.pdbx_description
1 polymer ?
#
loop_
_entity_poly.entity_id
_entity_poly.type
_entity_poly.pdbx_seq_one_letter_code
_entity_poly.pdbx_strand_id
1 'polypeptide(L)'
;FGGFSKSSQKLFWSIYHKMPEHLKDKCYFKELNKEFLVSVNNIFYLYDFVISNINLCIEFNGDIWHANPNKYKKDDTVLFTNKLASDIWDKDENKIKILKEHRNIDTLVIWESDWTKNKHDIEIDIINKICELDTKRISTSTISC
;
A
#
# COMPACT_ATOMS: atom_id res chain seq x y z
N PHE A 1 6.79 10.35 12.63
CA PHE A 1 6.75 9.00 13.21
C PHE A 1 7.05 7.98 12.12
N GLY A 2 8.31 7.62 11.99
CA GLY A 2 8.75 6.68 10.97
C GLY A 2 8.56 5.21 11.34
N GLY A 3 7.60 4.91 12.20
CA GLY A 3 7.34 3.55 12.63
C GLY A 3 6.52 2.77 11.61
N PHE A 4 6.90 1.57 11.36
CA PHE A 4 6.13 0.60 10.60
C PHE A 4 5.69 -0.52 11.53
N SER A 5 4.50 -1.10 11.27
CA SER A 5 4.01 -2.18 12.12
C SER A 5 4.66 -3.51 11.74
N LYS A 6 4.88 -4.36 12.74
CA LYS A 6 5.38 -5.73 12.49
C LYS A 6 4.39 -6.52 11.66
N SER A 7 3.09 -6.28 11.85
CA SER A 7 2.03 -6.93 11.07
C SER A 7 2.13 -6.61 9.58
N SER A 8 2.36 -5.35 9.23
CA SER A 8 2.53 -4.96 7.83
C SER A 8 3.73 -5.66 7.20
N GLN A 9 4.85 -5.73 7.90
CA GLN A 9 6.05 -6.37 7.38
C GLN A 9 5.88 -7.89 7.21
N LYS A 10 5.14 -8.55 8.10
CA LYS A 10 4.77 -9.97 7.91
C LYS A 10 3.99 -10.19 6.64
N LEU A 11 2.99 -9.35 6.38
CA LEU A 11 2.21 -9.41 5.15
C LEU A 11 3.11 -9.21 3.93
N PHE A 12 3.96 -8.19 3.95
CA PHE A 12 4.82 -7.84 2.82
C PHE A 12 5.86 -8.92 2.52
N TRP A 13 6.47 -9.53 3.54
CA TRP A 13 7.37 -10.66 3.35
C TRP A 13 6.64 -11.85 2.75
N SER A 14 5.42 -12.15 3.23
CA SER A 14 4.63 -13.26 2.70
C SER A 14 4.31 -13.06 1.21
N ILE A 15 3.90 -11.84 0.83
CA ILE A 15 3.64 -11.51 -0.57
C ILE A 15 4.93 -11.61 -1.40
N TYR A 16 6.01 -11.04 -0.90
CA TYR A 16 7.31 -11.04 -1.59
C TYR A 16 7.78 -12.46 -1.93
N HIS A 17 7.67 -13.38 -0.97
CA HIS A 17 8.08 -14.77 -1.19
C HIS A 17 7.18 -15.54 -2.16
N LYS A 18 5.91 -15.16 -2.28
CA LYS A 18 4.92 -15.84 -3.12
C LYS A 18 4.73 -15.22 -4.50
N MET A 19 5.19 -13.99 -4.70
CA MET A 19 5.00 -13.29 -5.97
C MET A 19 5.96 -13.82 -7.05
N PRO A 20 5.66 -13.57 -8.35
CA PRO A 20 6.56 -13.95 -9.45
C PRO A 20 7.98 -13.42 -9.24
N GLU A 21 8.97 -14.27 -9.45
CA GLU A 21 10.38 -13.97 -9.19
C GLU A 21 10.87 -12.74 -9.95
N HIS A 22 10.45 -12.59 -11.20
CA HIS A 22 10.88 -11.47 -12.07
C HIS A 22 10.35 -10.10 -11.62
N LEU A 23 9.41 -10.03 -10.68
CA LEU A 23 8.91 -8.77 -10.14
C LEU A 23 9.71 -8.30 -8.90
N LYS A 24 10.51 -9.17 -8.30
CA LYS A 24 11.14 -8.90 -7.01
C LYS A 24 12.19 -7.79 -7.05
N ASP A 25 12.89 -7.62 -8.16
CA ASP A 25 13.91 -6.58 -8.31
C ASP A 25 13.33 -5.15 -8.29
N LYS A 26 12.05 -5.00 -8.60
CA LYS A 26 11.32 -3.73 -8.55
C LYS A 26 10.25 -3.71 -7.45
N CYS A 27 10.49 -4.44 -6.35
CA CYS A 27 9.66 -4.47 -5.16
C CYS A 27 10.32 -3.65 -4.06
N TYR A 28 9.52 -2.86 -3.33
CA TYR A 28 9.99 -1.91 -2.33
C TYR A 28 9.16 -2.00 -1.06
N PHE A 29 9.81 -2.25 0.07
CA PHE A 29 9.22 -2.11 1.40
C PHE A 29 10.32 -1.99 2.46
N LYS A 30 9.98 -1.52 3.66
CA LYS A 30 10.93 -1.12 4.69
C LYS A 30 11.94 -2.21 5.05
N GLU A 31 11.47 -3.40 5.41
CA GLU A 31 12.37 -4.48 5.83
C GLU A 31 13.21 -5.07 4.70
N LEU A 32 12.84 -4.83 3.45
CA LEU A 32 13.66 -5.18 2.30
C LEU A 32 14.82 -4.19 2.10
N ASN A 33 14.89 -3.13 2.90
CA ASN A 33 15.85 -2.02 2.77
C ASN A 33 15.75 -1.29 1.42
N LYS A 34 14.59 -1.32 0.82
CA LYS A 34 14.27 -0.61 -0.43
C LYS A 34 12.95 0.10 -0.20
N GLU A 35 12.97 1.40 0.02
CA GLU A 35 11.76 2.19 0.23
C GLU A 35 11.41 2.97 -1.03
N PHE A 36 10.11 3.11 -1.29
CA PHE A 36 9.61 3.87 -2.43
C PHE A 36 9.21 5.26 -1.98
N LEU A 37 9.93 6.26 -2.49
CA LEU A 37 9.78 7.66 -2.11
C LEU A 37 9.32 8.48 -3.31
N VAL A 38 8.33 9.36 -3.09
CA VAL A 38 7.93 10.38 -4.05
C VAL A 38 8.12 11.75 -3.41
N SER A 39 8.79 12.65 -4.08
CA SER A 39 9.01 14.02 -3.62
C SER A 39 8.23 14.99 -4.50
N VAL A 40 7.40 15.82 -3.87
CA VAL A 40 6.59 16.84 -4.55
C VAL A 40 6.67 18.12 -3.74
N ASN A 41 7.16 19.20 -4.35
CA ASN A 41 7.31 20.51 -3.69
C ASN A 41 8.06 20.43 -2.36
N ASN A 42 9.16 19.67 -2.32
CA ASN A 42 9.99 19.44 -1.14
C ASN A 42 9.29 18.68 0.00
N ILE A 43 8.13 18.07 -0.27
CA ILE A 43 7.45 17.17 0.65
C ILE A 43 7.73 15.74 0.21
N PHE A 44 8.14 14.89 1.15
CA PHE A 44 8.48 13.49 0.88
C PHE A 44 7.35 12.58 1.31
N TYR A 45 6.96 11.67 0.41
CA TYR A 45 5.93 10.66 0.66
C TYR A 45 6.57 9.28 0.56
N LEU A 46 6.49 8.51 1.64
CA LEU A 46 6.94 7.11 1.67
C LEU A 46 5.73 6.19 1.58
N TYR A 47 5.85 5.16 0.76
CA TYR A 47 4.79 4.18 0.55
C TYR A 47 5.18 2.83 1.12
N ASP A 48 4.21 2.11 1.70
CA ASP A 48 4.50 0.92 2.49
C ASP A 48 5.06 -0.24 1.67
N PHE A 49 4.44 -0.52 0.53
CA PHE A 49 4.84 -1.62 -0.35
C PHE A 49 4.51 -1.25 -1.80
N VAL A 50 5.50 -1.34 -2.68
CA VAL A 50 5.32 -0.99 -4.09
C VAL A 50 5.97 -2.05 -4.97
N ILE A 51 5.27 -2.46 -6.03
CA ILE A 51 5.82 -3.23 -7.14
C ILE A 51 5.72 -2.33 -8.37
N SER A 52 6.82 -1.68 -8.73
CA SER A 52 6.78 -0.62 -9.74
C SER A 52 6.53 -1.14 -11.16
N ASN A 53 6.97 -2.35 -11.48
CA ASN A 53 6.77 -2.92 -12.83
C ASN A 53 5.29 -3.16 -13.17
N ILE A 54 4.43 -3.31 -12.18
CA ILE A 54 2.99 -3.51 -12.39
C ILE A 54 2.15 -2.34 -11.87
N ASN A 55 2.80 -1.23 -11.51
CA ASN A 55 2.15 -0.01 -11.04
C ASN A 55 1.19 -0.27 -9.86
N LEU A 56 1.62 -1.06 -8.90
CA LEU A 56 0.82 -1.43 -7.72
C LEU A 56 1.50 -0.96 -6.44
N CYS A 57 0.72 -0.27 -5.60
CA CYS A 57 1.08 0.06 -4.22
C CYS A 57 0.10 -0.62 -3.27
N ILE A 58 0.60 -1.09 -2.14
CA ILE A 58 -0.22 -1.58 -1.03
C ILE A 58 0.10 -0.73 0.18
N GLU A 59 -0.92 -0.09 0.76
CA GLU A 59 -0.82 0.62 2.02
C GLU A 59 -1.51 -0.22 3.10
N PHE A 60 -0.81 -0.44 4.20
CA PHE A 60 -1.33 -1.18 5.34
C PHE A 60 -1.70 -0.19 6.44
N ASN A 61 -2.99 -0.03 6.69
CA ASN A 61 -3.50 0.97 7.61
C ASN A 61 -3.88 0.37 8.97
N GLY A 62 -3.21 0.81 10.02
CA GLY A 62 -3.64 0.55 11.39
C GLY A 62 -4.95 1.28 11.69
N ASP A 63 -5.90 0.61 12.34
CA ASP A 63 -7.26 1.14 12.53
C ASP A 63 -7.31 2.45 13.29
N ILE A 64 -6.47 2.62 14.30
CA ILE A 64 -6.43 3.84 15.11
C ILE A 64 -5.72 4.97 14.37
N TRP A 65 -4.51 4.71 13.86
CA TRP A 65 -3.65 5.73 13.25
C TRP A 65 -4.24 6.32 11.98
N HIS A 66 -5.04 5.53 11.24
CA HIS A 66 -5.67 5.93 9.99
C HIS A 66 -7.19 6.10 10.13
N ALA A 67 -7.71 6.05 11.36
CA ALA A 67 -9.12 6.26 11.66
C ALA A 67 -10.03 5.41 10.78
N ASN A 68 -9.97 4.08 10.93
CA ASN A 68 -10.77 3.17 10.12
C ASN A 68 -12.24 3.63 10.08
N PRO A 69 -12.82 3.92 8.88
CA PRO A 69 -14.19 4.43 8.76
C PRO A 69 -15.26 3.51 9.35
N ASN A 70 -14.97 2.23 9.55
CA ASN A 70 -15.87 1.31 10.22
C ASN A 70 -15.92 1.53 11.74
N LYS A 71 -14.94 2.25 12.29
CA LYS A 71 -14.81 2.51 13.73
C LYS A 71 -14.97 3.98 14.09
N TYR A 72 -14.70 4.88 13.18
CA TYR A 72 -14.70 6.32 13.39
C TYR A 72 -15.63 7.04 12.43
N LYS A 73 -16.27 8.10 12.93
CA LYS A 73 -17.02 9.04 12.12
C LYS A 73 -16.16 10.26 11.80
N LYS A 74 -16.52 11.01 10.76
CA LYS A 74 -15.74 12.15 10.28
C LYS A 74 -15.36 13.17 11.35
N ASP A 75 -16.24 13.40 12.32
CA ASP A 75 -16.07 14.43 13.37
C ASP A 75 -15.47 13.85 14.67
N ASP A 76 -15.13 12.57 14.70
CA ASP A 76 -14.48 11.96 15.85
C ASP A 76 -13.03 12.43 15.95
N THR A 77 -12.60 12.76 17.16
CA THR A 77 -11.19 13.00 17.47
C THR A 77 -10.52 11.65 17.74
N VAL A 78 -9.50 11.34 16.98
CA VAL A 78 -8.81 10.06 17.11
C VAL A 78 -7.82 10.10 18.27
N LEU A 79 -7.96 9.13 19.16
CA LEU A 79 -7.11 9.00 20.33
C LEU A 79 -5.62 8.96 19.92
N PHE A 80 -4.75 9.55 20.71
CA PHE A 80 -3.30 9.66 20.51
C PHE A 80 -2.86 10.60 19.38
N THR A 81 -3.73 10.99 18.45
CA THR A 81 -3.36 11.86 17.33
C THR A 81 -3.82 13.31 17.53
N ASN A 82 -4.85 13.53 18.35
CA ASN A 82 -5.55 14.82 18.53
C ASN A 82 -6.07 15.39 17.19
N LYS A 83 -6.33 14.54 16.22
CA LYS A 83 -6.81 14.93 14.89
C LYS A 83 -8.21 14.39 14.66
N LEU A 84 -8.99 15.12 13.86
CA LEU A 84 -10.28 14.62 13.39
C LEU A 84 -10.07 13.47 12.40
N ALA A 85 -10.95 12.48 12.42
CA ALA A 85 -10.92 11.37 11.46
C ALA A 85 -10.95 11.89 10.01
N SER A 86 -11.78 12.89 9.72
CA SER A 86 -11.86 13.49 8.40
C SER A 86 -10.52 14.07 7.92
N ASP A 87 -9.75 14.71 8.80
CA ASP A 87 -8.44 15.27 8.45
C ASP A 87 -7.42 14.17 8.14
N ILE A 88 -7.48 13.06 8.87
CA ILE A 88 -6.64 11.88 8.63
C ILE A 88 -6.98 11.27 7.25
N TRP A 89 -8.27 11.11 6.96
CA TRP A 89 -8.72 10.57 5.67
C TRP A 89 -8.29 11.44 4.49
N ASP A 90 -8.41 12.77 4.62
CA ASP A 90 -7.98 13.71 3.58
C ASP A 90 -6.49 13.59 3.31
N LYS A 91 -5.68 13.46 4.35
CA LYS A 91 -4.23 13.29 4.23
C LYS A 91 -3.88 11.97 3.54
N ASP A 92 -4.52 10.88 3.94
CA ASP A 92 -4.29 9.56 3.35
C ASP A 92 -4.73 9.53 1.89
N GLU A 93 -5.89 10.11 1.58
CA GLU A 93 -6.40 10.22 0.20
C GLU A 93 -5.45 11.05 -0.68
N ASN A 94 -4.95 12.17 -0.15
CA ASN A 94 -3.99 13.00 -0.86
C ASN A 94 -2.69 12.24 -1.19
N LYS A 95 -2.20 11.43 -0.26
CA LYS A 95 -1.02 10.60 -0.46
C LYS A 95 -1.21 9.61 -1.60
N ILE A 96 -2.38 8.96 -1.67
CA ILE A 96 -2.76 8.04 -2.74
C ILE A 96 -2.85 8.78 -4.08
N LYS A 97 -3.47 9.95 -4.08
CA LYS A 97 -3.62 10.79 -5.28
C LYS A 97 -2.28 11.22 -5.85
N ILE A 98 -1.34 11.62 -5.00
CA ILE A 98 0.01 12.01 -5.41
C ILE A 98 0.71 10.86 -6.13
N LEU A 99 0.62 9.66 -5.61
CA LEU A 99 1.24 8.48 -6.23
C LEU A 99 0.64 8.21 -7.62
N LYS A 100 -0.67 8.32 -7.74
CA LYS A 100 -1.37 8.14 -9.01
C LYS A 100 -0.97 9.21 -10.03
N GLU A 101 -0.96 10.47 -9.63
CA GLU A 101 -0.67 11.59 -10.52
C GLU A 101 0.80 11.61 -10.99
N HIS A 102 1.74 11.31 -10.08
CA HIS A 102 3.18 11.44 -10.36
C HIS A 102 3.84 10.17 -10.87
N ARG A 103 3.27 9.00 -10.61
CA ARG A 103 3.87 7.72 -10.98
C ARG A 103 2.93 6.78 -11.71
N ASN A 104 1.66 7.11 -11.84
CA ASN A 104 0.62 6.26 -12.42
C ASN A 104 0.52 4.90 -11.68
N ILE A 105 0.68 4.92 -10.38
CA ILE A 105 0.59 3.73 -9.53
C ILE A 105 -0.73 3.76 -8.77
N ASP A 106 -1.47 2.66 -8.85
CA ASP A 106 -2.72 2.46 -8.12
C ASP A 106 -2.43 1.90 -6.73
N THR A 107 -3.24 2.28 -5.75
CA THR A 107 -3.06 1.87 -4.36
C THR A 107 -4.20 0.98 -3.89
N LEU A 108 -3.83 -0.15 -3.29
CA LEU A 108 -4.73 -1.03 -2.56
C LEU A 108 -4.51 -0.80 -1.07
N VAL A 109 -5.58 -0.47 -0.35
CA VAL A 109 -5.51 -0.25 1.10
C VAL A 109 -5.97 -1.50 1.83
N ILE A 110 -5.13 -2.00 2.74
CA ILE A 110 -5.44 -3.14 3.61
C ILE A 110 -5.56 -2.61 5.05
N TRP A 111 -6.70 -2.84 5.67
CA TRP A 111 -6.90 -2.50 7.08
C TRP A 111 -6.40 -3.62 7.98
N GLU A 112 -5.68 -3.27 9.02
CA GLU A 112 -5.09 -4.22 9.97
C GLU A 112 -6.14 -5.18 10.57
N SER A 113 -7.31 -4.66 10.92
CA SER A 113 -8.38 -5.51 11.48
C SER A 113 -8.89 -6.55 10.47
N ASP A 114 -9.02 -6.19 9.21
CA ASP A 114 -9.43 -7.12 8.16
C ASP A 114 -8.37 -8.20 7.94
N TRP A 115 -7.11 -7.79 7.86
CA TRP A 115 -5.99 -8.72 7.70
C TRP A 115 -5.88 -9.69 8.88
N THR A 116 -6.04 -9.20 10.11
CA THR A 116 -5.98 -10.03 11.31
C THR A 116 -7.03 -11.14 11.30
N LYS A 117 -8.23 -10.84 10.78
CA LYS A 117 -9.34 -11.80 10.69
C LYS A 117 -9.20 -12.77 9.52
N ASN A 118 -8.65 -12.32 8.40
CA ASN A 118 -8.71 -13.05 7.12
C ASN A 118 -7.34 -13.08 6.40
N LYS A 119 -6.27 -13.35 7.12
CA LYS A 119 -4.89 -13.31 6.58
C LYS A 119 -4.73 -14.08 5.29
N HIS A 120 -5.18 -15.32 5.27
CA HIS A 120 -5.01 -16.21 4.12
C HIS A 120 -5.77 -15.72 2.90
N ASP A 121 -7.02 -15.33 3.06
CA ASP A 121 -7.85 -14.85 1.95
C ASP A 121 -7.33 -13.53 1.38
N ILE A 122 -6.90 -12.62 2.23
CA ILE A 122 -6.32 -11.35 1.80
C ILE A 122 -5.03 -11.57 1.03
N GLU A 123 -4.15 -12.44 1.50
CA GLU A 123 -2.90 -12.77 0.80
C GLU A 123 -3.18 -13.39 -0.57
N ILE A 124 -4.13 -14.30 -0.66
CA ILE A 124 -4.53 -14.90 -1.94
C ILE A 124 -5.05 -13.83 -2.90
N ASP A 125 -5.91 -12.94 -2.43
CA ASP A 125 -6.47 -11.89 -3.26
C ASP A 125 -5.38 -10.95 -3.78
N ILE A 126 -4.41 -10.60 -2.96
CA ILE A 126 -3.28 -9.76 -3.35
C ILE A 126 -2.41 -10.47 -4.40
N ILE A 127 -2.07 -11.73 -4.18
CA ILE A 127 -1.25 -12.50 -5.12
C ILE A 127 -1.98 -12.65 -6.46
N ASN A 128 -3.29 -12.93 -6.43
CA ASN A 128 -4.09 -13.00 -7.65
C ASN A 128 -4.09 -11.67 -8.41
N LYS A 129 -4.20 -10.56 -7.68
CA LYS A 129 -4.13 -9.22 -8.28
C LYS A 129 -2.76 -8.95 -8.92
N ILE A 130 -1.69 -9.33 -8.25
CA ILE A 130 -0.31 -9.19 -8.78
C ILE A 130 -0.17 -10.00 -10.06
N CYS A 131 -0.61 -11.26 -10.06
CA CYS A 131 -0.52 -12.12 -11.25
C CYS A 131 -1.37 -11.60 -12.40
N GLU A 132 -2.56 -11.07 -12.12
CA GLU A 132 -3.43 -10.45 -13.13
C GLU A 132 -2.75 -9.24 -13.77
N LEU A 133 -2.19 -8.34 -12.98
CA LEU A 133 -1.51 -7.15 -13.48
C LEU A 133 -0.23 -7.49 -14.26
N ASP A 134 0.50 -8.49 -13.81
CA ASP A 134 1.71 -8.98 -14.49
C ASP A 134 1.36 -9.57 -15.86
N THR A 135 0.31 -10.38 -15.94
CA THR A 135 -0.18 -10.96 -17.19
C THR A 135 -0.59 -9.87 -18.19
N LYS A 136 -1.32 -8.86 -17.73
CA LYS A 136 -1.71 -7.72 -18.57
C LYS A 136 -0.52 -6.96 -19.10
N ARG A 137 0.50 -6.71 -18.26
CA ARG A 137 1.72 -6.03 -18.63
C ARG A 137 2.48 -6.79 -19.74
N ILE A 138 2.64 -8.09 -19.58
CA ILE A 138 3.32 -8.96 -20.56
C ILE A 138 2.56 -8.96 -21.88
N SER A 139 1.22 -9.12 -21.85
CA SER A 139 0.39 -9.11 -23.06
C SER A 139 0.50 -7.78 -23.82
N THR A 140 0.49 -6.65 -23.12
CA THR A 140 0.63 -5.32 -23.72
C THR A 140 2.01 -5.16 -24.37
N SER A 141 3.07 -5.61 -23.72
CA SER A 141 4.45 -5.59 -24.27
C SER A 141 4.56 -6.42 -25.55
N THR A 142 3.91 -7.58 -25.61
CA THR A 142 3.91 -8.45 -26.78
C THR A 142 3.19 -7.82 -27.96
N ILE A 143 2.09 -7.09 -27.71
CA ILE A 143 1.30 -6.42 -28.74
C ILE A 143 2.03 -5.20 -29.31
N SER A 144 2.86 -4.54 -28.52
CA SER A 144 3.56 -3.30 -28.93
C SER A 144 4.85 -3.56 -29.73
N CYS A 145 5.16 -4.79 -30.01
CA CYS A 145 6.32 -5.16 -30.85
C CYS A 145 5.99 -5.13 -32.34
#